data_b800f3d7526ae98ef5ce5bebcba40b76
#
_entry.id   b800f3d7526ae98ef5ce5bebcba40b76
#
_cell.length_a   1.000
_cell.length_b   1.000
_cell.length_c   1.000
_cell.angle_alpha   90.00
_cell.angle_beta   90.00
_cell.angle_gamma   90.00
#
_symmetry.space_group_name_H-M   'P 1'
#
loop_
_entity.id
_entity.type
_entity.pdbx_description
1 polymer ?
#
loop_
_entity_poly.entity_id
_entity_poly.type
_entity_poly.pdbx_seq_one_letter_code
_entity_poly.pdbx_strand_id
1 'polypeptide(L)'
;MKNILNKISIVLVCYNSSFKLKKFVQKIPNETKIFIIDNSKDYSLKKIFRSKKNVKIYFKKNDGYGSSINFAAKRIKTPYFLVVQPDVRGIKKRSLIKFYKYAKEIKDKFSVIGPHFLNASKSGHFQTSLKYKIKEIHNVHGSTMFFNKKIFNRNKGFDENIFLYWEETDYSKRASKNGFKAYQLNIVKVKHEKGKAVKTSNLKDIEKLENLYTWHFIWSKFYYF
;
A
#
# COMPACT_ATOMS: atom_id res chain seq x y z
N MET A 1 6.42 -11.25 -20.58
CA MET A 1 6.46 -10.17 -19.58
C MET A 1 5.21 -9.27 -19.57
N LYS A 2 4.68 -8.85 -20.75
CA LYS A 2 3.42 -8.05 -20.82
C LYS A 2 2.25 -8.72 -20.09
N ASN A 3 2.12 -10.04 -20.20
CA ASN A 3 1.03 -10.80 -19.57
C ASN A 3 1.04 -10.75 -18.02
N ILE A 4 2.21 -10.56 -17.37
CA ILE A 4 2.32 -10.45 -15.91
C ILE A 4 1.79 -9.10 -15.42
N LEU A 5 2.12 -8.01 -16.11
CA LEU A 5 1.74 -6.65 -15.70
C LEU A 5 0.23 -6.43 -15.72
N ASN A 6 -0.48 -7.08 -16.66
CA ASN A 6 -1.94 -7.05 -16.74
C ASN A 6 -2.63 -7.82 -15.60
N LYS A 7 -1.89 -8.63 -14.83
CA LYS A 7 -2.43 -9.37 -13.67
C LYS A 7 -2.29 -8.61 -12.36
N ILE A 8 -1.70 -7.41 -12.38
CA ILE A 8 -1.46 -6.59 -11.20
C ILE A 8 -2.09 -5.22 -11.39
N SER A 9 -2.86 -4.77 -10.42
CA SER A 9 -3.27 -3.37 -10.30
C SER A 9 -2.48 -2.68 -9.19
N ILE A 10 -2.29 -1.36 -9.30
CA ILE A 10 -1.71 -0.54 -8.22
C ILE A 10 -2.82 0.29 -7.60
N VAL A 11 -2.82 0.40 -6.28
CA VAL A 11 -3.69 1.27 -5.49
C VAL A 11 -2.84 2.35 -4.84
N LEU A 12 -3.20 3.60 -5.07
CA LEU A 12 -2.62 4.78 -4.45
C LEU A 12 -3.72 5.50 -3.66
N VAL A 13 -3.61 5.51 -2.35
CA VAL A 13 -4.50 6.31 -1.49
C VAL A 13 -3.83 7.66 -1.24
N CYS A 14 -4.55 8.73 -1.48
CA CYS A 14 -4.05 10.11 -1.43
C CYS A 14 -4.89 10.97 -0.48
N TYR A 15 -4.20 11.86 0.22
CA TYR A 15 -4.79 12.99 0.92
C TYR A 15 -3.82 14.17 0.78
N ASN A 16 -4.21 15.22 0.05
CA ASN A 16 -3.37 16.38 -0.26
C ASN A 16 -1.96 16.02 -0.78
N SER A 17 -1.86 14.97 -1.62
CA SER A 17 -0.57 14.41 -2.06
C SER A 17 -0.41 14.30 -3.59
N SER A 18 -1.24 15.00 -4.36
CA SER A 18 -1.24 14.98 -5.85
C SER A 18 0.12 15.27 -6.48
N PHE A 19 0.92 16.15 -5.84
CA PHE A 19 2.25 16.55 -6.33
C PHE A 19 3.26 15.38 -6.43
N LYS A 20 3.06 14.30 -5.67
CA LYS A 20 3.94 13.11 -5.72
C LYS A 20 3.50 12.06 -6.73
N LEU A 21 2.21 12.04 -7.06
CA LEU A 21 1.61 10.99 -7.89
C LEU A 21 2.15 11.01 -9.33
N LYS A 22 2.38 12.20 -9.92
CA LYS A 22 2.85 12.32 -11.30
C LYS A 22 4.16 11.57 -11.52
N LYS A 23 5.15 11.79 -10.65
CA LYS A 23 6.46 11.12 -10.71
C LYS A 23 6.35 9.60 -10.48
N PHE A 24 5.44 9.16 -9.64
CA PHE A 24 5.21 7.74 -9.40
C PHE A 24 4.57 7.08 -10.63
N VAL A 25 3.45 7.62 -11.12
CA VAL A 25 2.69 7.06 -12.24
C VAL A 25 3.53 6.96 -13.52
N GLN A 26 4.40 7.93 -13.79
CA GLN A 26 5.30 7.92 -14.96
C GLN A 26 6.28 6.73 -14.98
N LYS A 27 6.62 6.15 -13.81
CA LYS A 27 7.53 5.00 -13.71
C LYS A 27 6.82 3.65 -13.85
N ILE A 28 5.50 3.64 -13.86
CA ILE A 28 4.70 2.43 -13.94
C ILE A 28 4.34 2.15 -15.40
N PRO A 29 4.51 0.90 -15.88
CA PRO A 29 4.13 0.51 -17.24
C PRO A 29 2.65 0.74 -17.52
N ASN A 30 2.31 1.13 -18.75
CA ASN A 30 0.93 1.41 -19.15
C ASN A 30 0.03 0.16 -19.11
N GLU A 31 0.60 -1.04 -19.15
CA GLU A 31 -0.12 -2.30 -19.03
C GLU A 31 -0.67 -2.54 -17.61
N THR A 32 -0.11 -1.86 -16.61
CA THR A 32 -0.55 -1.97 -15.21
C THR A 32 -1.64 -0.94 -14.92
N LYS A 33 -2.82 -1.38 -14.50
CA LYS A 33 -3.91 -0.49 -14.09
C LYS A 33 -3.57 0.18 -12.76
N ILE A 34 -3.85 1.47 -12.65
CA ILE A 34 -3.61 2.26 -11.45
C ILE A 34 -4.96 2.83 -10.97
N PHE A 35 -5.27 2.60 -9.70
CA PHE A 35 -6.43 3.13 -9.01
C PHE A 35 -5.95 4.19 -8.01
N ILE A 36 -6.29 5.43 -8.26
CA ILE A 36 -6.04 6.54 -7.34
C ILE A 36 -7.33 6.79 -6.56
N ILE A 37 -7.26 6.62 -5.24
CA ILE A 37 -8.36 6.93 -4.32
C ILE A 37 -7.97 8.21 -3.60
N ASP A 38 -8.60 9.29 -3.96
CA ASP A 38 -8.32 10.61 -3.39
C ASP A 38 -9.38 10.98 -2.36
N ASN A 39 -8.93 11.11 -1.12
CA ASN A 39 -9.75 11.43 0.04
C ASN A 39 -9.79 12.95 0.32
N SER A 40 -9.06 13.77 -0.46
CA SER A 40 -9.02 15.23 -0.34
C SER A 40 -9.89 15.98 -1.36
N LYS A 41 -10.48 15.22 -2.32
CA LYS A 41 -11.26 15.77 -3.42
C LYS A 41 -10.46 16.76 -4.31
N ASP A 42 -9.16 16.45 -4.53
CA ASP A 42 -8.31 17.24 -5.44
C ASP A 42 -8.66 16.93 -6.90
N TYR A 43 -9.63 17.68 -7.43
CA TYR A 43 -10.10 17.51 -8.82
C TYR A 43 -9.04 17.82 -9.88
N SER A 44 -7.92 18.47 -9.52
CA SER A 44 -6.79 18.69 -10.45
C SER A 44 -6.19 17.38 -10.97
N LEU A 45 -6.34 16.29 -10.23
CA LEU A 45 -5.91 14.95 -10.65
C LEU A 45 -6.51 14.53 -12.00
N LYS A 46 -7.75 14.91 -12.30
CA LYS A 46 -8.38 14.62 -13.61
C LYS A 46 -7.58 15.26 -14.75
N LYS A 47 -7.14 16.52 -14.58
CA LYS A 47 -6.31 17.23 -15.58
C LYS A 47 -4.93 16.61 -15.67
N ILE A 48 -4.28 16.30 -14.53
CA ILE A 48 -2.93 15.73 -14.46
C ILE A 48 -2.83 14.38 -15.19
N PHE A 49 -3.86 13.53 -15.09
CA PHE A 49 -3.84 12.17 -15.64
C PHE A 49 -4.76 11.97 -16.84
N ARG A 50 -5.25 13.05 -17.49
CA ARG A 50 -6.17 12.98 -18.64
C ARG A 50 -5.68 12.07 -19.78
N SER A 51 -4.37 12.07 -20.05
CA SER A 51 -3.76 11.25 -21.11
C SER A 51 -3.42 9.82 -20.69
N LYS A 52 -3.59 9.45 -19.42
CA LYS A 52 -3.19 8.16 -18.88
C LYS A 52 -4.37 7.18 -18.84
N LYS A 53 -4.61 6.45 -19.95
CA LYS A 53 -5.73 5.48 -20.08
C LYS A 53 -5.71 4.34 -19.05
N ASN A 54 -4.57 4.05 -18.46
CA ASN A 54 -4.42 3.02 -17.43
C ASN A 54 -4.67 3.53 -16.00
N VAL A 55 -4.96 4.83 -15.81
CA VAL A 55 -5.25 5.45 -14.51
C VAL A 55 -6.74 5.64 -14.34
N LYS A 56 -7.27 5.21 -13.20
CA LYS A 56 -8.64 5.48 -12.75
C LYS A 56 -8.59 6.26 -11.45
N ILE A 57 -9.34 7.35 -11.37
CA ILE A 57 -9.37 8.23 -10.20
C ILE A 57 -10.76 8.18 -9.58
N TYR A 58 -10.81 8.03 -8.27
CA TYR A 58 -12.02 8.06 -7.47
C TYR A 58 -11.85 9.06 -6.34
N PHE A 59 -12.81 9.97 -6.22
CA PHE A 59 -12.89 10.92 -5.12
C PHE A 59 -13.81 10.36 -4.06
N LYS A 60 -13.32 10.27 -2.83
CA LYS A 60 -14.02 9.67 -1.71
C LYS A 60 -13.94 10.59 -0.48
N LYS A 61 -14.92 10.50 0.41
CA LYS A 61 -14.77 11.05 1.77
C LYS A 61 -13.61 10.31 2.46
N ASN A 62 -12.90 11.01 3.32
CA ASN A 62 -11.81 10.42 4.09
C ASN A 62 -12.37 9.62 5.28
N ASP A 63 -12.63 8.34 5.04
CA ASP A 63 -13.11 7.37 6.03
C ASP A 63 -11.99 6.41 6.47
N GLY A 64 -10.74 6.81 6.26
CA GLY A 64 -9.57 6.03 6.65
C GLY A 64 -8.83 5.35 5.50
N TYR A 65 -7.62 4.90 5.82
CA TYR A 65 -6.70 4.30 4.84
C TYR A 65 -7.18 2.92 4.40
N GLY A 66 -7.52 2.05 5.36
CA GLY A 66 -8.02 0.71 5.09
C GLY A 66 -9.34 0.71 4.30
N SER A 67 -10.29 1.59 4.65
CA SER A 67 -11.56 1.80 3.95
C SER A 67 -11.32 2.19 2.48
N SER A 68 -10.35 3.06 2.20
CA SER A 68 -10.00 3.47 0.83
C SER A 68 -9.41 2.32 0.02
N ILE A 69 -8.61 1.45 0.64
CA ILE A 69 -8.07 0.26 -0.03
C ILE A 69 -9.18 -0.76 -0.31
N ASN A 70 -10.09 -1.00 0.64
CA ASN A 70 -11.25 -1.86 0.46
C ASN A 70 -12.12 -1.39 -0.72
N PHE A 71 -12.36 -0.07 -0.80
CA PHE A 71 -13.09 0.54 -1.90
C PHE A 71 -12.43 0.26 -3.27
N ALA A 72 -11.11 0.36 -3.35
CA ALA A 72 -10.34 0.02 -4.55
C ALA A 72 -10.42 -1.48 -4.86
N ALA A 73 -10.24 -2.34 -3.86
CA ALA A 73 -10.22 -3.80 -4.01
C ALA A 73 -11.55 -4.34 -4.58
N LYS A 74 -12.69 -3.76 -4.19
CA LYS A 74 -14.02 -4.08 -4.76
C LYS A 74 -14.09 -3.82 -6.28
N ARG A 75 -13.31 -2.85 -6.81
CA ARG A 75 -13.31 -2.40 -8.23
C ARG A 75 -12.22 -3.02 -9.08
N ILE A 76 -11.18 -3.56 -8.46
CA ILE A 76 -10.08 -4.24 -9.13
C ILE A 76 -10.56 -5.57 -9.71
N LYS A 77 -10.20 -5.82 -10.99
CA LYS A 77 -10.50 -7.09 -11.68
C LYS A 77 -9.27 -8.00 -11.80
N THR A 78 -8.07 -7.49 -11.49
CA THR A 78 -6.84 -8.28 -11.56
C THR A 78 -6.71 -9.21 -10.35
N PRO A 79 -6.05 -10.39 -10.50
CA PRO A 79 -5.89 -11.35 -9.40
C PRO A 79 -4.98 -10.82 -8.27
N TYR A 80 -4.14 -9.83 -8.56
CA TYR A 80 -3.25 -9.21 -7.57
C TYR A 80 -3.39 -7.70 -7.59
N PHE A 81 -3.10 -7.09 -6.45
CA PHE A 81 -2.92 -5.65 -6.38
C PHE A 81 -1.81 -5.26 -5.40
N LEU A 82 -1.15 -4.16 -5.71
CA LEU A 82 -0.10 -3.55 -4.90
C LEU A 82 -0.60 -2.20 -4.38
N VAL A 83 -0.73 -2.07 -3.08
CA VAL A 83 -0.95 -0.78 -2.42
C VAL A 83 0.39 -0.09 -2.24
N VAL A 84 0.48 1.19 -2.58
CA VAL A 84 1.70 2.00 -2.40
C VAL A 84 1.31 3.40 -1.94
N GLN A 85 1.97 3.90 -0.90
CA GLN A 85 1.83 5.30 -0.52
C GLN A 85 2.59 6.22 -1.51
N PRO A 86 2.10 7.44 -1.77
CA PRO A 86 2.69 8.35 -2.76
C PRO A 86 4.16 8.74 -2.50
N ASP A 87 4.62 8.64 -1.27
CA ASP A 87 5.98 8.97 -0.83
C ASP A 87 6.96 7.78 -0.79
N VAL A 88 6.54 6.62 -1.31
CA VAL A 88 7.43 5.46 -1.48
C VAL A 88 8.20 5.56 -2.79
N ARG A 89 9.52 5.33 -2.72
CA ARG A 89 10.43 5.26 -3.87
C ARG A 89 10.92 3.84 -4.08
N GLY A 90 11.21 3.47 -5.34
CA GLY A 90 11.81 2.18 -5.68
C GLY A 90 10.85 1.20 -6.37
N ILE A 91 9.55 1.45 -6.37
CA ILE A 91 8.59 0.65 -7.14
C ILE A 91 8.69 0.98 -8.63
N LYS A 92 8.90 -0.06 -9.44
CA LYS A 92 9.01 0.03 -10.91
C LYS A 92 8.67 -1.33 -11.53
N LYS A 93 8.67 -1.43 -12.87
CA LYS A 93 8.35 -2.66 -13.62
C LYS A 93 8.96 -3.93 -13.02
N ARG A 94 10.28 -3.90 -12.73
CA ARG A 94 10.98 -5.06 -12.15
C ARG A 94 10.45 -5.46 -10.79
N SER A 95 10.01 -4.50 -9.97
CA SER A 95 9.42 -4.77 -8.65
C SER A 95 8.11 -5.55 -8.78
N LEU A 96 7.23 -5.14 -9.71
CA LEU A 96 5.95 -5.82 -9.95
C LEU A 96 6.16 -7.26 -10.42
N ILE A 97 7.10 -7.47 -11.33
CA ILE A 97 7.45 -8.82 -11.83
C ILE A 97 7.98 -9.69 -10.69
N LYS A 98 8.82 -9.14 -9.79
CA LYS A 98 9.35 -9.87 -8.64
C LYS A 98 8.23 -10.27 -7.68
N PHE A 99 7.34 -9.35 -7.28
CA PHE A 99 6.19 -9.66 -6.45
C PHE A 99 5.37 -10.81 -7.04
N TYR A 100 5.04 -10.72 -8.33
CA TYR A 100 4.27 -11.78 -8.99
C TYR A 100 4.96 -13.14 -8.98
N LYS A 101 6.26 -13.19 -9.35
CA LYS A 101 7.03 -14.43 -9.39
C LYS A 101 7.06 -15.10 -8.03
N TYR A 102 7.36 -14.35 -6.98
CA TYR A 102 7.43 -14.91 -5.62
C TYR A 102 6.07 -15.31 -5.06
N ALA A 103 5.00 -14.57 -5.40
CA ALA A 103 3.65 -15.01 -5.09
C ALA A 103 3.35 -16.41 -5.68
N LYS A 104 3.80 -16.66 -6.92
CA LYS A 104 3.65 -17.98 -7.55
C LYS A 104 4.56 -19.05 -6.93
N GLU A 105 5.77 -18.71 -6.55
CA GLU A 105 6.71 -19.59 -5.88
C GLU A 105 6.13 -20.13 -4.55
N ILE A 106 5.46 -19.27 -3.78
CA ILE A 106 4.75 -19.66 -2.54
C ILE A 106 3.31 -20.13 -2.80
N LYS A 107 3.00 -20.54 -4.04
CA LYS A 107 1.70 -21.12 -4.46
C LYS A 107 0.49 -20.24 -4.11
N ASP A 108 0.66 -18.91 -4.16
CA ASP A 108 -0.36 -17.92 -3.80
C ASP A 108 -0.92 -18.01 -2.37
N LYS A 109 -0.29 -18.78 -1.48
CA LYS A 109 -0.71 -18.98 -0.09
C LYS A 109 -0.11 -17.92 0.84
N PHE A 110 -0.49 -16.67 0.66
CA PHE A 110 -0.03 -15.55 1.48
C PHE A 110 -1.16 -14.56 1.77
N SER A 111 -1.09 -13.92 2.92
CA SER A 111 -1.95 -12.78 3.27
C SER A 111 -1.50 -11.52 2.52
N VAL A 112 -0.23 -11.18 2.70
CA VAL A 112 0.40 -9.98 2.15
C VAL A 112 1.89 -10.20 1.95
N ILE A 113 2.48 -9.54 0.94
CA ILE A 113 3.93 -9.49 0.72
C ILE A 113 4.36 -8.02 0.74
N GLY A 114 5.30 -7.67 1.63
CA GLY A 114 5.93 -6.34 1.68
C GLY A 114 7.34 -6.34 1.07
N PRO A 115 7.88 -5.18 0.68
CA PRO A 115 9.27 -5.03 0.26
C PRO A 115 10.21 -4.87 1.45
N HIS A 116 11.51 -4.89 1.19
CA HIS A 116 12.53 -4.45 2.13
C HIS A 116 12.68 -2.92 2.10
N PHE A 117 12.65 -2.27 3.27
CA PHE A 117 12.81 -0.82 3.41
C PHE A 117 14.26 -0.44 3.72
N LEU A 118 14.90 0.31 2.82
CA LEU A 118 16.30 0.73 2.94
C LEU A 118 16.55 1.71 4.10
N ASN A 119 15.52 2.42 4.54
CA ASN A 119 15.58 3.43 5.60
C ASN A 119 14.71 3.08 6.82
N ALA A 120 14.40 1.80 7.02
CA ALA A 120 13.82 1.35 8.28
C ALA A 120 14.90 1.43 9.38
N SER A 121 14.50 1.84 10.60
CA SER A 121 15.41 1.81 11.74
C SER A 121 15.86 0.37 12.03
N LYS A 122 17.11 0.21 12.50
CA LYS A 122 17.65 -1.12 12.85
C LYS A 122 16.84 -1.83 13.93
N SER A 123 16.13 -1.08 14.77
CA SER A 123 15.21 -1.57 15.81
C SER A 123 13.78 -1.83 15.33
N GLY A 124 13.47 -1.56 14.06
CA GLY A 124 12.10 -1.72 13.56
C GLY A 124 11.76 -3.18 13.24
N HIS A 125 10.55 -3.62 13.61
CA HIS A 125 10.02 -4.97 13.41
C HIS A 125 9.97 -5.43 11.92
N PHE A 126 10.30 -4.55 10.97
CA PHE A 126 10.18 -4.76 9.53
C PHE A 126 11.50 -5.06 8.81
N GLN A 127 12.61 -5.24 9.57
CA GLN A 127 13.88 -5.65 8.96
C GLN A 127 14.17 -7.10 9.23
N THR A 128 14.17 -7.89 8.16
CA THR A 128 14.68 -9.26 8.22
C THR A 128 16.10 -9.32 7.67
N SER A 129 16.87 -10.33 8.10
CA SER A 129 18.16 -10.63 7.47
C SER A 129 18.05 -10.70 5.96
N LEU A 130 18.96 -10.03 5.23
CA LEU A 130 19.04 -10.07 3.76
C LEU A 130 19.52 -11.41 3.21
N LYS A 131 19.87 -12.37 4.07
CA LYS A 131 20.29 -13.73 3.71
C LYS A 131 19.25 -14.45 2.85
N TYR A 132 17.96 -14.20 3.09
CA TYR A 132 16.86 -14.85 2.38
C TYR A 132 16.23 -13.89 1.37
N LYS A 133 15.89 -14.38 0.17
CA LYS A 133 15.18 -13.60 -0.85
C LYS A 133 13.77 -13.24 -0.42
N ILE A 134 13.09 -14.16 0.26
CA ILE A 134 11.77 -13.99 0.88
C ILE A 134 11.79 -14.63 2.27
N LYS A 135 11.13 -13.99 3.23
CA LYS A 135 11.03 -14.48 4.62
C LYS A 135 9.62 -14.26 5.17
N GLU A 136 9.11 -15.24 5.92
CA GLU A 136 7.88 -15.08 6.71
C GLU A 136 8.11 -14.06 7.82
N ILE A 137 7.10 -13.22 8.04
CA ILE A 137 7.06 -12.16 9.06
C ILE A 137 5.66 -12.09 9.67
N HIS A 138 5.50 -11.41 10.80
CA HIS A 138 4.20 -11.25 11.43
C HIS A 138 3.27 -10.30 10.65
N ASN A 139 3.80 -9.17 10.20
CA ASN A 139 3.09 -8.18 9.39
C ASN A 139 4.07 -7.42 8.50
N VAL A 140 3.55 -6.67 7.53
CA VAL A 140 4.31 -5.80 6.63
C VAL A 140 4.13 -4.33 7.03
N HIS A 141 4.94 -3.46 6.45
CA HIS A 141 4.74 -2.01 6.60
C HIS A 141 3.61 -1.53 5.69
N GLY A 142 2.61 -0.82 6.25
CA GLY A 142 1.39 -0.38 5.56
C GLY A 142 1.60 0.51 4.32
N SER A 143 2.80 1.11 4.16
CA SER A 143 3.08 1.95 2.99
C SER A 143 3.27 1.19 1.66
N THR A 144 3.54 -0.12 1.71
CA THR A 144 3.68 -0.95 0.49
C THR A 144 3.29 -2.39 0.76
N MET A 145 2.18 -2.82 0.18
CA MET A 145 1.55 -4.11 0.46
C MET A 145 1.06 -4.76 -0.83
N PHE A 146 1.56 -5.95 -1.14
CA PHE A 146 1.12 -6.75 -2.28
C PHE A 146 0.17 -7.86 -1.84
N PHE A 147 -1.01 -7.91 -2.44
CA PHE A 147 -2.09 -8.82 -2.08
C PHE A 147 -2.48 -9.77 -3.20
N ASN A 148 -2.85 -11.01 -2.83
CA ASN A 148 -3.72 -11.85 -3.63
C ASN A 148 -5.16 -11.42 -3.36
N LYS A 149 -5.89 -10.95 -4.40
CA LYS A 149 -7.25 -10.41 -4.23
C LYS A 149 -8.23 -11.43 -3.66
N LYS A 150 -8.14 -12.69 -4.08
CA LYS A 150 -9.01 -13.78 -3.57
C LYS A 150 -8.82 -13.95 -2.06
N ILE A 151 -7.57 -13.98 -1.60
CA ILE A 151 -7.23 -14.13 -0.17
C ILE A 151 -7.64 -12.87 0.60
N PHE A 152 -7.39 -11.68 0.05
CA PHE A 152 -7.81 -10.41 0.65
C PHE A 152 -9.33 -10.38 0.90
N ASN A 153 -10.12 -10.75 -0.10
CA ASN A 153 -11.57 -10.80 0.02
C ASN A 153 -12.06 -11.88 1.00
N ARG A 154 -11.41 -13.07 0.99
CA ARG A 154 -11.72 -14.16 1.94
C ARG A 154 -11.52 -13.73 3.39
N ASN A 155 -10.53 -12.89 3.66
CA ASN A 155 -10.26 -12.33 4.97
C ASN A 155 -11.00 -11.01 5.23
N LYS A 156 -12.03 -10.67 4.43
CA LYS A 156 -12.92 -9.50 4.56
C LYS A 156 -12.21 -8.14 4.43
N GLY A 157 -10.99 -8.12 3.84
CA GLY A 157 -10.21 -6.90 3.71
C GLY A 157 -9.76 -6.31 5.04
N PHE A 158 -9.56 -4.99 5.06
CA PHE A 158 -9.23 -4.25 6.28
C PHE A 158 -10.48 -3.97 7.12
N ASP A 159 -10.31 -3.87 8.43
CA ASP A 159 -11.36 -3.39 9.33
C ASP A 159 -11.54 -1.87 9.13
N GLU A 160 -12.74 -1.45 8.71
CA GLU A 160 -13.04 -0.04 8.40
C GLU A 160 -13.24 0.82 9.66
N ASN A 161 -13.31 0.22 10.87
CA ASN A 161 -13.29 0.95 12.14
C ASN A 161 -11.88 1.45 12.49
N ILE A 162 -10.83 0.88 11.88
CA ILE A 162 -9.46 1.36 11.99
C ILE A 162 -9.26 2.45 10.94
N PHE A 163 -9.24 3.72 11.36
CA PHE A 163 -9.10 4.85 10.45
C PHE A 163 -7.68 4.96 9.88
N LEU A 164 -6.65 4.85 10.73
CA LEU A 164 -5.25 4.97 10.35
C LEU A 164 -4.36 4.24 11.36
N TYR A 165 -3.32 3.54 10.85
CA TYR A 165 -2.40 2.68 11.59
C TYR A 165 -3.05 1.39 12.14
N TRP A 166 -2.28 0.32 12.20
CA TRP A 166 -2.67 -1.02 12.65
C TRP A 166 -3.56 -1.81 11.67
N GLU A 167 -3.99 -1.24 10.55
CA GLU A 167 -4.82 -1.93 9.55
C GLU A 167 -4.14 -3.19 9.04
N GLU A 168 -2.86 -3.08 8.67
CA GLU A 168 -2.07 -4.21 8.15
C GLU A 168 -1.75 -5.23 9.24
N THR A 169 -1.64 -4.79 10.48
CA THR A 169 -1.37 -5.66 11.63
C THR A 169 -2.61 -6.49 11.95
N ASP A 170 -3.79 -5.88 12.05
CA ASP A 170 -5.07 -6.55 12.22
C ASP A 170 -5.33 -7.54 11.08
N TYR A 171 -5.22 -7.07 9.83
CA TYR A 171 -5.42 -7.92 8.66
C TYR A 171 -4.49 -9.14 8.67
N SER A 172 -3.20 -8.95 8.95
CA SER A 172 -2.21 -10.03 8.99
C SER A 172 -2.52 -11.04 10.08
N LYS A 173 -2.96 -10.58 11.26
CA LYS A 173 -3.37 -11.45 12.39
C LYS A 173 -4.60 -12.28 12.04
N ARG A 174 -5.65 -11.66 11.47
CA ARG A 174 -6.87 -12.38 11.03
C ARG A 174 -6.56 -13.39 9.93
N ALA A 175 -5.75 -13.00 8.94
CA ALA A 175 -5.37 -13.88 7.84
C ALA A 175 -4.49 -15.04 8.31
N SER A 176 -3.60 -14.81 9.29
CA SER A 176 -2.74 -15.86 9.86
C SER A 176 -3.56 -16.94 10.59
N LYS A 177 -4.63 -16.56 11.30
CA LYS A 177 -5.59 -17.51 11.90
C LYS A 177 -6.27 -18.39 10.83
N ASN A 178 -6.39 -17.92 9.59
CA ASN A 178 -6.92 -18.65 8.44
C ASN A 178 -5.84 -19.37 7.63
N GLY A 179 -4.61 -19.49 8.15
CA GLY A 179 -3.49 -20.19 7.52
C GLY A 179 -2.73 -19.41 6.44
N PHE A 180 -2.96 -18.08 6.32
CA PHE A 180 -2.27 -17.23 5.34
C PHE A 180 -1.20 -16.37 6.01
N LYS A 181 0.06 -16.62 5.67
CA LYS A 181 1.21 -15.93 6.26
C LYS A 181 1.55 -14.62 5.55
N ALA A 182 2.16 -13.70 6.27
CA ALA A 182 2.76 -12.50 5.70
C ALA A 182 4.24 -12.73 5.37
N TYR A 183 4.73 -12.09 4.30
CA TYR A 183 6.11 -12.26 3.84
C TYR A 183 6.78 -10.92 3.56
N GLN A 184 8.10 -10.86 3.78
CA GLN A 184 8.96 -9.80 3.28
C GLN A 184 9.79 -10.29 2.11
N LEU A 185 9.72 -9.55 0.99
CA LEU A 185 10.48 -9.83 -0.24
C LEU A 185 11.72 -8.94 -0.29
N ASN A 186 12.84 -9.46 0.19
CA ASN A 186 14.09 -8.70 0.39
C ASN A 186 14.76 -8.22 -0.90
N ILE A 187 14.47 -8.88 -2.03
CA ILE A 187 14.99 -8.48 -3.35
C ILE A 187 14.23 -7.30 -3.99
N VAL A 188 13.12 -6.86 -3.40
CA VAL A 188 12.43 -5.61 -3.74
C VAL A 188 12.78 -4.59 -2.68
N LYS A 189 13.62 -3.62 -3.03
CA LYS A 189 14.10 -2.59 -2.12
C LYS A 189 13.38 -1.28 -2.38
N VAL A 190 12.86 -0.65 -1.34
CA VAL A 190 12.16 0.65 -1.39
C VAL A 190 12.68 1.58 -0.32
N LYS A 191 12.43 2.88 -0.50
CA LYS A 191 12.66 3.93 0.48
C LYS A 191 11.35 4.64 0.75
N HIS A 192 10.96 4.80 2.01
CA HIS A 192 9.79 5.55 2.44
C HIS A 192 10.19 6.92 2.96
N GLU A 193 9.74 7.99 2.32
CA GLU A 193 10.00 9.37 2.71
C GLU A 193 9.01 9.79 3.81
N LYS A 194 9.16 9.22 5.02
CA LYS A 194 8.25 9.39 6.16
C LYS A 194 7.79 10.86 6.32
N GLY A 195 6.49 11.06 6.57
CA GLY A 195 5.89 12.39 6.80
C GLY A 195 5.79 13.29 5.57
N LYS A 196 6.23 12.85 4.39
CA LYS A 196 6.22 13.67 3.16
C LYS A 196 5.06 13.33 2.22
N ALA A 197 4.09 12.56 2.66
CA ALA A 197 2.91 12.23 1.86
C ALA A 197 1.95 13.41 1.72
N VAL A 198 1.77 14.20 2.77
CA VAL A 198 0.87 15.35 2.83
C VAL A 198 1.67 16.65 2.69
N LYS A 199 1.13 17.60 1.90
CA LYS A 199 1.70 18.94 1.79
C LYS A 199 1.20 19.79 2.97
N THR A 200 2.12 20.28 3.78
CA THR A 200 1.87 21.25 4.87
C THR A 200 2.50 22.57 4.54
N SER A 201 1.84 23.68 4.89
CA SER A 201 2.24 25.04 4.50
C SER A 201 2.95 25.80 5.62
N ASN A 202 2.72 25.43 6.89
CA ASN A 202 3.30 26.11 8.04
C ASN A 202 3.50 25.17 9.24
N LEU A 203 4.20 25.64 10.28
CA LEU A 203 4.50 24.86 11.49
C LEU A 203 3.25 24.42 12.25
N LYS A 204 2.22 25.27 12.33
CA LYS A 204 0.96 24.93 13.01
C LYS A 204 0.22 23.77 12.34
N ASP A 205 0.27 23.69 10.99
CA ASP A 205 -0.33 22.58 10.25
C ASP A 205 0.45 21.30 10.46
N ILE A 206 1.78 21.37 10.60
CA ILE A 206 2.62 20.20 10.92
C ILE A 206 2.25 19.66 12.29
N GLU A 207 2.21 20.51 13.32
CA GLU A 207 1.85 20.13 14.69
C GLU A 207 0.44 19.50 14.78
N LYS A 208 -0.54 20.12 14.14
CA LYS A 208 -1.90 19.57 14.06
C LYS A 208 -1.92 18.17 13.42
N LEU A 209 -1.13 17.99 12.37
CA LEU A 209 -1.06 16.72 11.65
C LEU A 209 -0.36 15.64 12.50
N GLU A 210 0.71 16.00 13.23
CA GLU A 210 1.41 15.10 14.13
C GLU A 210 0.53 14.68 15.30
N ASN A 211 -0.21 15.62 15.90
CA ASN A 211 -1.17 15.34 16.96
C ASN A 211 -2.29 14.40 16.46
N LEU A 212 -2.82 14.64 15.27
CA LEU A 212 -3.82 13.77 14.64
C LEU A 212 -3.28 12.37 14.39
N TYR A 213 -2.05 12.24 13.89
CA TYR A 213 -1.40 10.94 13.67
C TYR A 213 -1.16 10.19 14.97
N THR A 214 -0.70 10.89 16.00
CA THR A 214 -0.50 10.32 17.34
C THR A 214 -1.81 9.83 17.93
N TRP A 215 -2.87 10.63 17.83
CA TRP A 215 -4.21 10.25 18.29
C TRP A 215 -4.72 8.98 17.59
N HIS A 216 -4.64 8.92 16.25
CA HIS A 216 -5.06 7.74 15.51
C HIS A 216 -4.20 6.52 15.84
N PHE A 217 -2.90 6.69 16.04
CA PHE A 217 -2.03 5.58 16.42
C PHE A 217 -2.42 4.98 17.78
N ILE A 218 -2.70 5.84 18.77
CA ILE A 218 -3.12 5.42 20.13
C ILE A 218 -4.50 4.78 20.06
N TRP A 219 -5.47 5.43 19.42
CA TRP A 219 -6.82 4.92 19.28
C TRP A 219 -6.87 3.57 18.58
N SER A 220 -6.24 3.46 17.44
CA SER A 220 -6.22 2.21 16.66
C SER A 220 -5.50 1.09 17.40
N LYS A 221 -4.45 1.42 18.16
CA LYS A 221 -3.79 0.46 19.06
C LYS A 221 -4.73 -0.03 20.14
N PHE A 222 -5.44 0.87 20.80
CA PHE A 222 -6.42 0.52 21.84
C PHE A 222 -7.57 -0.33 21.30
N TYR A 223 -8.07 0.01 20.10
CA TYR A 223 -9.14 -0.76 19.45
C TYR A 223 -8.67 -2.18 19.05
N TYR A 224 -7.41 -2.33 18.67
CA TYR A 224 -6.83 -3.60 18.24
C TYR A 224 -6.58 -4.58 19.39
N PHE A 225 -6.22 -4.11 20.60
CA PHE A 225 -5.94 -4.92 21.78
C PHE A 225 -7.16 -5.06 22.69
#